data_699400221b4c9309d3006a082176542f
#
_entry.id   699400221b4c9309d3006a082176542f
#
_cell.length_a   1.000
_cell.length_b   1.000
_cell.length_c   1.000
_cell.angle_alpha   90.00
_cell.angle_beta   90.00
_cell.angle_gamma   90.00
#
_symmetry.space_group_name_H-M   'P 1'
#
loop_
_entity.id
_entity.type
_entity.pdbx_description
1 polymer ?
#
loop_
_entity_poly.entity_id
_entity_poly.type
_entity_poly.pdbx_seq_one_letter_code
_entity_poly.pdbx_strand_id
1 'polypeptide(L)'
;MNIATSFACIALLATLPMAAQQKEYVSQVWVADRGDGTYQNPVLYADYSDPDACRVGNDFYLTSSSFNCLPGLQILHSNDLVNWRIIGAAIPYRLTPVSTPERPEHGNRVWAPAIRHHNGEFYIFWGDPDQGVFMTKARDPQGPWTEPVLVKAGQGIIDPCPLWDDDGQVYLVHAYAGSRAQLKSVIAICQLNEEATQAVTPSRIVFDGHEAHPTCEGPKFYKKGGYYYIFHPAGGVPTGWQVVLRSKNVYGPYECKTVLAQGNTSVNGPHQGAWVDTPTGEDWFLHFQDVGAYGRLVHLQPMKWKDGWPVIGTDPDGDGCGEPVLSHRKPDVGRTYPVCTPQESDEFDGYTLSPQWQWHANINEKWAYYAGNRGFVRLYSYPVVPQYRNLWDVANLLLQKTPAPNFTATMKLTFSPTKQYKGERTGLVVMGMDYAALVLENTAGGLTLSQVVCHGADKGQPEQVNASVGLKEGTVYLRVKFGCDGRKIAQSEGGHDLLVTCDFSYSTDGRTFSPLGTTFQAREGKWIGAKVGTFCTRPAIKASDGGWADVDWFRITP
;
A
#
# COMPACT_ATOMS: atom_id res chain seq x y z
N MET A 1 -29.54 71.61 30.41
CA MET A 1 -30.26 70.76 29.42
C MET A 1 -29.24 69.75 28.87
N ASN A 2 -29.14 68.57 29.51
CA ASN A 2 -28.18 67.55 29.18
C ASN A 2 -28.88 66.47 28.31
N ILE A 3 -28.39 66.31 27.12
CA ILE A 3 -28.86 65.28 26.23
C ILE A 3 -27.88 64.11 26.38
N ALA A 4 -28.34 63.01 26.95
CA ALA A 4 -27.61 61.76 27.03
C ALA A 4 -27.87 60.94 25.74
N THR A 5 -26.81 60.66 25.00
CA THR A 5 -26.83 59.84 23.80
C THR A 5 -26.51 58.38 24.20
N SER A 6 -27.49 57.47 24.13
CA SER A 6 -27.31 56.04 24.36
C SER A 6 -26.77 55.38 23.08
N PHE A 7 -25.59 54.80 23.15
CA PHE A 7 -25.05 53.91 22.11
C PHE A 7 -25.57 52.47 22.37
N ALA A 8 -26.38 51.97 21.46
CA ALA A 8 -26.77 50.55 21.43
C ALA A 8 -25.70 49.74 20.66
N CYS A 9 -24.94 48.92 21.36
CA CYS A 9 -24.08 47.91 20.73
C CYS A 9 -24.92 46.78 20.15
N ILE A 10 -25.02 46.70 18.84
CA ILE A 10 -25.56 45.54 18.13
C ILE A 10 -24.42 44.51 18.02
N ALA A 11 -24.49 43.44 18.79
CA ALA A 11 -23.62 42.28 18.65
C ALA A 11 -24.03 41.48 17.39
N LEU A 12 -23.25 41.57 16.32
CA LEU A 12 -23.36 40.68 15.16
C LEU A 12 -22.83 39.28 15.57
N LEU A 13 -23.73 38.35 15.83
CA LEU A 13 -23.41 36.92 15.88
C LEU A 13 -23.09 36.45 14.48
N ALA A 14 -21.80 36.37 14.15
CA ALA A 14 -21.33 35.68 12.95
C ALA A 14 -21.56 34.17 13.13
N THR A 15 -22.60 33.66 12.50
CA THR A 15 -22.76 32.21 12.33
C THR A 15 -21.68 31.74 11.35
N LEU A 16 -20.63 31.10 11.87
CA LEU A 16 -19.69 30.37 11.05
C LEU A 16 -20.48 29.26 10.31
N PRO A 17 -20.34 29.13 8.98
CA PRO A 17 -20.96 28.02 8.29
C PRO A 17 -20.39 26.73 8.88
N MET A 18 -21.25 25.86 9.41
CA MET A 18 -20.91 24.47 9.69
C MET A 18 -20.41 23.89 8.36
N ALA A 19 -19.12 23.62 8.28
CA ALA A 19 -18.58 22.85 7.15
C ALA A 19 -19.44 21.57 7.02
N ALA A 20 -20.06 21.39 5.88
CA ALA A 20 -20.80 20.17 5.59
C ALA A 20 -19.83 19.03 5.81
N GLN A 21 -20.14 18.16 6.77
CA GLN A 21 -19.32 16.98 7.09
C GLN A 21 -19.29 16.13 5.81
N GLN A 22 -18.14 16.08 5.15
CA GLN A 22 -17.97 15.30 3.94
C GLN A 22 -18.33 13.85 4.29
N LYS A 23 -19.28 13.27 3.57
CA LYS A 23 -19.76 11.92 3.84
C LYS A 23 -18.58 10.96 3.66
N GLU A 24 -18.25 10.21 4.72
CA GLU A 24 -17.18 9.21 4.68
C GLU A 24 -17.48 8.17 3.59
N TYR A 25 -16.43 7.74 2.88
CA TYR A 25 -16.55 6.66 1.90
C TYR A 25 -16.66 5.31 2.64
N VAL A 26 -17.59 4.49 2.21
CA VAL A 26 -17.78 3.12 2.72
C VAL A 26 -17.85 2.17 1.52
N SER A 27 -16.96 1.20 1.50
CA SER A 27 -16.91 0.15 0.47
C SER A 27 -18.20 -0.67 0.42
N GLN A 28 -18.55 -1.13 -0.77
CA GLN A 28 -19.64 -2.08 -0.99
C GLN A 28 -19.15 -3.53 -1.06
N VAL A 29 -17.84 -3.75 -1.06
CA VAL A 29 -17.24 -5.08 -1.29
C VAL A 29 -16.48 -5.62 -0.09
N TRP A 30 -15.90 -4.74 0.75
CA TRP A 30 -15.26 -5.13 2.00
C TRP A 30 -15.36 -4.05 3.07
N VAL A 31 -15.95 -4.39 4.20
CA VAL A 31 -16.03 -3.56 5.41
C VAL A 31 -15.59 -4.40 6.59
N ALA A 32 -14.53 -3.98 7.27
CA ALA A 32 -14.04 -4.69 8.46
C ALA A 32 -14.91 -4.47 9.68
N ASP A 33 -15.46 -3.27 9.87
CA ASP A 33 -16.38 -2.93 10.95
C ASP A 33 -17.76 -3.57 10.71
N ARG A 34 -18.22 -4.42 11.61
CA ARG A 34 -19.51 -5.11 11.49
C ARG A 34 -20.71 -4.30 11.96
N GLY A 35 -20.49 -3.11 12.52
CA GLY A 35 -21.55 -2.23 13.02
C GLY A 35 -22.17 -2.66 14.35
N ASP A 36 -21.73 -3.75 14.94
CA ASP A 36 -22.22 -4.33 16.21
C ASP A 36 -21.22 -4.21 17.38
N GLY A 37 -20.15 -3.40 17.17
CA GLY A 37 -19.06 -3.26 18.13
C GLY A 37 -17.93 -4.27 17.94
N THR A 38 -18.02 -5.12 16.90
CA THR A 38 -16.98 -6.06 16.50
C THR A 38 -16.39 -5.73 15.14
N TYR A 39 -15.23 -6.31 14.85
CA TYR A 39 -14.61 -6.24 13.52
C TYR A 39 -14.22 -7.63 13.04
N GLN A 40 -13.99 -7.74 11.74
CA GLN A 40 -13.41 -8.91 11.09
C GLN A 40 -12.05 -8.56 10.47
N ASN A 41 -11.12 -9.50 10.54
CA ASN A 41 -9.85 -9.43 9.83
C ASN A 41 -9.96 -9.99 8.39
N PRO A 42 -9.18 -9.43 7.44
CA PRO A 42 -8.24 -8.32 7.62
C PRO A 42 -8.95 -6.97 7.78
N VAL A 43 -8.40 -6.07 8.60
CA VAL A 43 -8.95 -4.71 8.75
C VAL A 43 -8.75 -3.86 7.49
N LEU A 44 -7.75 -4.21 6.67
CA LEU A 44 -7.55 -3.66 5.32
C LEU A 44 -7.42 -4.84 4.35
N TYR A 45 -8.46 -5.07 3.55
CA TYR A 45 -8.42 -6.07 2.48
C TYR A 45 -7.80 -5.45 1.22
N ALA A 46 -6.54 -5.06 1.32
CA ALA A 46 -5.75 -4.52 0.22
C ALA A 46 -4.27 -4.67 0.55
N ASP A 47 -3.42 -4.65 -0.48
CA ASP A 47 -1.97 -4.81 -0.35
C ASP A 47 -1.34 -3.59 0.33
N TYR A 48 -1.17 -3.66 1.64
CA TYR A 48 -0.37 -2.72 2.44
C TYR A 48 0.79 -3.47 3.07
N SER A 49 1.77 -3.82 2.23
CA SER A 49 2.97 -4.58 2.63
C SER A 49 3.75 -3.90 3.76
N ASP A 50 4.22 -4.70 4.70
CA ASP A 50 5.13 -4.26 5.77
C ASP A 50 4.58 -3.05 6.54
N PRO A 51 3.34 -3.11 7.06
CA PRO A 51 2.70 -1.96 7.67
C PRO A 51 3.42 -1.54 8.95
N ASP A 52 3.52 -0.23 9.15
CA ASP A 52 3.88 0.36 10.42
C ASP A 52 2.90 1.47 10.78
N ALA A 53 2.64 1.63 12.07
CA ALA A 53 1.67 2.59 12.56
C ALA A 53 2.14 3.31 13.84
N CYS A 54 1.63 4.52 14.04
CA CYS A 54 1.79 5.26 15.28
C CYS A 54 0.48 5.96 15.68
N ARG A 55 0.35 6.26 16.98
CA ARG A 55 -0.74 7.05 17.53
C ARG A 55 -0.27 8.46 17.87
N VAL A 56 -1.11 9.45 17.55
CA VAL A 56 -0.91 10.84 17.96
C VAL A 56 -2.24 11.34 18.55
N GLY A 57 -2.31 11.47 19.86
CA GLY A 57 -3.56 11.81 20.54
C GLY A 57 -4.63 10.71 20.34
N ASN A 58 -5.72 11.05 19.66
CA ASN A 58 -6.82 10.14 19.34
C ASN A 58 -6.76 9.59 17.91
N ASP A 59 -5.69 9.87 17.18
CA ASP A 59 -5.55 9.55 15.77
C ASP A 59 -4.45 8.49 15.58
N PHE A 60 -4.71 7.56 14.68
CA PHE A 60 -3.77 6.53 14.27
C PHE A 60 -3.37 6.76 12.81
N TYR A 61 -2.09 6.62 12.53
CA TYR A 61 -1.53 6.78 11.19
C TYR A 61 -0.77 5.52 10.82
N LEU A 62 -0.97 5.05 9.59
CA LEU A 62 -0.32 3.88 9.03
C LEU A 62 0.31 4.21 7.69
N THR A 63 1.48 3.63 7.43
CA THR A 63 2.10 3.61 6.12
C THR A 63 2.63 2.20 5.81
N SER A 64 2.99 1.96 4.56
CA SER A 64 3.42 0.65 4.08
C SER A 64 4.44 0.77 2.95
N SER A 65 5.12 -0.32 2.62
CA SER A 65 5.98 -0.41 1.45
C SER A 65 5.22 -0.02 0.19
N SER A 66 5.85 0.76 -0.67
CA SER A 66 5.29 1.11 -1.98
C SER A 66 6.19 0.70 -3.14
N PHE A 67 7.40 0.23 -2.83
CA PHE A 67 8.39 -0.21 -3.81
C PHE A 67 8.62 0.85 -4.88
N ASN A 68 8.39 0.52 -6.14
CA ASN A 68 8.51 1.42 -7.29
C ASN A 68 7.24 2.23 -7.61
N CYS A 69 6.11 1.97 -6.94
CA CYS A 69 4.84 2.62 -7.25
C CYS A 69 4.75 4.04 -6.69
N LEU A 70 4.18 4.97 -7.46
CA LEU A 70 4.02 6.38 -7.09
C LEU A 70 2.57 6.89 -7.28
N PRO A 71 2.05 7.75 -6.38
CA PRO A 71 2.67 8.25 -5.14
C PRO A 71 3.05 7.12 -4.19
N GLY A 72 4.22 7.22 -3.55
CA GLY A 72 4.75 6.22 -2.62
C GLY A 72 4.50 6.58 -1.16
N LEU A 73 4.60 5.58 -0.27
CA LEU A 73 4.33 5.73 1.16
C LEU A 73 2.96 6.37 1.40
N GLN A 74 1.89 5.70 0.92
CA GLN A 74 0.52 6.15 1.20
C GLN A 74 0.31 6.25 2.71
N ILE A 75 -0.32 7.33 3.15
CA ILE A 75 -0.65 7.57 4.56
C ILE A 75 -2.12 7.26 4.76
N LEU A 76 -2.40 6.33 5.66
CA LEU A 76 -3.74 6.02 6.11
C LEU A 76 -3.97 6.61 7.50
N HIS A 77 -5.21 7.01 7.76
CA HIS A 77 -5.66 7.56 9.02
C HIS A 77 -6.85 6.74 9.55
N SER A 78 -6.85 6.52 10.85
CA SER A 78 -7.96 5.91 11.59
C SER A 78 -8.13 6.59 12.94
N ASN A 79 -9.33 6.52 13.50
CA ASN A 79 -9.59 6.90 14.88
C ASN A 79 -9.81 5.70 15.80
N ASP A 80 -9.89 4.46 15.26
CA ASP A 80 -10.23 3.27 16.03
C ASP A 80 -9.49 1.99 15.59
N LEU A 81 -8.48 2.10 14.71
CA LEU A 81 -7.67 1.00 14.14
C LEU A 81 -8.45 0.04 13.21
N VAL A 82 -9.76 0.23 13.05
CA VAL A 82 -10.62 -0.62 12.22
C VAL A 82 -11.09 0.11 10.97
N ASN A 83 -11.50 1.38 11.15
CA ASN A 83 -12.01 2.24 10.10
C ASN A 83 -10.88 3.13 9.56
N TRP A 84 -10.41 2.85 8.35
CA TRP A 84 -9.25 3.51 7.75
C TRP A 84 -9.64 4.30 6.50
N ARG A 85 -8.93 5.41 6.25
CA ARG A 85 -9.01 6.17 5.00
C ARG A 85 -7.61 6.59 4.55
N ILE A 86 -7.39 6.68 3.25
CA ILE A 86 -6.14 7.20 2.69
C ILE A 86 -6.23 8.72 2.71
N ILE A 87 -5.27 9.40 3.32
CA ILE A 87 -5.25 10.86 3.46
C ILE A 87 -4.18 11.54 2.62
N GLY A 88 -3.24 10.79 2.04
CA GLY A 88 -2.16 11.32 1.23
C GLY A 88 -1.04 10.31 1.00
N ALA A 89 0.13 10.82 0.63
CA ALA A 89 1.34 10.05 0.42
C ALA A 89 2.57 10.87 0.77
N ALA A 90 3.57 10.24 1.38
CA ALA A 90 4.79 10.93 1.79
C ALA A 90 5.80 11.14 0.64
N ILE A 91 5.71 10.34 -0.43
CA ILE A 91 6.53 10.50 -1.64
C ILE A 91 5.59 10.76 -2.83
N PRO A 92 5.24 12.02 -3.12
CA PRO A 92 4.21 12.34 -4.10
C PRO A 92 4.66 12.21 -5.56
N TYR A 93 5.94 12.36 -5.90
CA TYR A 93 6.37 12.44 -7.30
C TYR A 93 7.76 11.87 -7.63
N ARG A 94 8.59 11.48 -6.68
CA ARG A 94 9.83 10.75 -6.96
C ARG A 94 10.27 9.92 -5.76
N LEU A 95 10.99 8.83 -6.03
CA LEU A 95 11.32 7.83 -5.03
C LEU A 95 12.57 8.18 -4.23
N THR A 96 13.56 8.80 -4.88
CA THR A 96 14.82 9.21 -4.27
C THR A 96 15.36 10.43 -5.01
N PRO A 97 16.39 11.12 -4.49
CA PRO A 97 17.12 12.16 -5.22
C PRO A 97 17.83 11.68 -6.50
N VAL A 98 17.97 10.37 -6.68
CA VAL A 98 18.59 9.74 -7.85
C VAL A 98 17.62 9.72 -9.03
N SER A 99 18.13 9.82 -10.25
CA SER A 99 17.32 9.75 -11.47
C SER A 99 16.52 8.45 -11.53
N THR A 100 15.25 8.57 -11.92
CA THR A 100 14.35 7.45 -12.07
C THR A 100 14.54 6.81 -13.43
N PRO A 101 14.79 5.49 -13.53
CA PRO A 101 14.91 4.81 -14.82
C PRO A 101 13.60 4.88 -15.61
N GLU A 102 13.68 4.87 -16.93
CA GLU A 102 12.50 4.87 -17.80
C GLU A 102 11.62 3.63 -17.59
N ARG A 103 12.24 2.46 -17.32
CA ARG A 103 11.54 1.22 -16.96
C ARG A 103 11.27 1.13 -15.47
N PRO A 104 10.13 0.55 -15.07
CA PRO A 104 9.88 0.21 -13.67
C PRO A 104 10.96 -0.72 -13.10
N GLU A 105 11.47 -0.40 -11.93
CA GLU A 105 12.36 -1.28 -11.16
C GLU A 105 11.53 -2.05 -10.13
N HIS A 106 10.75 -3.00 -10.63
CA HIS A 106 9.79 -3.76 -9.82
C HIS A 106 10.40 -4.38 -8.58
N GLY A 107 9.76 -4.15 -7.44
CA GLY A 107 10.17 -4.67 -6.16
C GLY A 107 11.38 -3.99 -5.53
N ASN A 108 11.91 -2.91 -6.10
CA ASN A 108 12.99 -2.09 -5.54
C ASN A 108 12.46 -0.78 -4.93
N ARG A 109 13.31 0.06 -4.43
CA ARG A 109 13.12 1.42 -3.91
C ARG A 109 12.58 1.49 -2.48
N VAL A 110 11.28 1.53 -2.25
CA VAL A 110 10.69 1.83 -0.94
C VAL A 110 10.25 0.55 -0.24
N TRP A 111 11.15 0.03 0.60
CA TRP A 111 10.91 -1.18 1.42
C TRP A 111 10.57 -0.81 2.86
N ALA A 112 9.80 -1.66 3.51
CA ALA A 112 9.41 -1.69 4.91
C ALA A 112 9.65 -0.41 5.72
N PRO A 113 8.71 0.56 5.68
CA PRO A 113 8.86 1.82 6.38
C PRO A 113 8.61 1.69 7.89
N ALA A 114 9.07 2.70 8.63
CA ALA A 114 8.64 2.97 9.99
C ALA A 114 8.12 4.41 10.08
N ILE A 115 6.91 4.60 10.61
CA ILE A 115 6.32 5.91 10.90
C ILE A 115 6.38 6.20 12.39
N ARG A 116 6.91 7.33 12.78
CA ARG A 116 6.98 7.79 14.18
C ARG A 116 6.58 9.26 14.27
N HIS A 117 6.10 9.66 15.43
CA HIS A 117 5.83 11.06 15.74
C HIS A 117 6.72 11.48 16.91
N HIS A 118 7.49 12.55 16.71
CA HIS A 118 8.40 13.10 17.71
C HIS A 118 8.43 14.63 17.61
N ASN A 119 8.34 15.32 18.76
CA ASN A 119 8.41 16.78 18.85
C ASN A 119 7.51 17.54 17.85
N GLY A 120 6.28 17.04 17.63
CA GLY A 120 5.30 17.69 16.75
C GLY A 120 5.54 17.45 15.25
N GLU A 121 6.41 16.54 14.87
CA GLU A 121 6.66 16.15 13.49
C GLU A 121 6.50 14.64 13.32
N PHE A 122 5.96 14.23 12.17
CA PHE A 122 5.98 12.86 11.70
C PHE A 122 7.29 12.59 10.97
N TYR A 123 7.86 11.43 11.21
CA TYR A 123 9.05 10.91 10.55
C TYR A 123 8.73 9.59 9.90
N ILE A 124 9.13 9.39 8.64
CA ILE A 124 9.07 8.10 7.98
C ILE A 124 10.48 7.73 7.53
N PHE A 125 10.94 6.57 8.02
CA PHE A 125 12.19 5.95 7.60
C PHE A 125 11.87 4.75 6.72
N TRP A 126 12.64 4.52 5.67
CA TRP A 126 12.51 3.31 4.84
C TRP A 126 13.87 2.85 4.31
N GLY A 127 13.95 1.58 3.93
CA GLY A 127 15.11 1.03 3.24
C GLY A 127 14.95 1.11 1.72
N ASP A 128 15.96 1.64 1.05
CA ASP A 128 16.21 1.36 -0.36
C ASP A 128 17.31 0.29 -0.39
N PRO A 129 17.03 -0.95 -0.89
CA PRO A 129 17.97 -2.06 -0.76
C PRO A 129 19.30 -1.84 -1.49
N ASP A 130 19.33 -0.94 -2.46
CA ASP A 130 20.52 -0.67 -3.26
C ASP A 130 21.30 0.57 -2.78
N GLN A 131 20.67 1.46 -1.98
CA GLN A 131 21.26 2.73 -1.54
C GLN A 131 21.44 2.83 -0.01
N GLY A 132 20.47 2.33 0.77
CA GLY A 132 20.47 2.39 2.23
C GLY A 132 19.21 2.99 2.81
N VAL A 133 19.31 3.63 3.97
CA VAL A 133 18.20 4.16 4.74
C VAL A 133 17.91 5.61 4.37
N PHE A 134 16.68 5.87 3.97
CA PHE A 134 16.15 7.22 3.74
C PHE A 134 15.17 7.63 4.84
N MET A 135 14.97 8.94 4.97
CA MET A 135 14.00 9.56 5.86
C MET A 135 13.35 10.77 5.21
N THR A 136 12.07 10.96 5.47
CA THR A 136 11.31 12.19 5.23
C THR A 136 10.50 12.56 6.46
N LYS A 137 10.12 13.83 6.60
CA LYS A 137 9.31 14.28 7.73
C LYS A 137 8.30 15.36 7.33
N ALA A 138 7.25 15.52 8.15
CA ALA A 138 6.23 16.54 7.99
C ALA A 138 5.58 16.88 9.34
N ARG A 139 5.06 18.08 9.48
CA ARG A 139 4.23 18.45 10.65
C ARG A 139 2.79 17.97 10.51
N ASP A 140 2.27 18.03 9.28
CA ASP A 140 0.94 17.50 8.92
C ASP A 140 1.13 16.15 8.21
N PRO A 141 0.45 15.08 8.61
CA PRO A 141 0.56 13.78 7.93
C PRO A 141 0.07 13.79 6.47
N GLN A 142 -0.71 14.81 6.08
CA GLN A 142 -1.07 15.04 4.69
C GLN A 142 0.04 15.76 3.90
N GLY A 143 1.07 16.25 4.58
CA GLY A 143 2.20 16.98 3.99
C GLY A 143 2.07 18.51 4.09
N PRO A 144 2.95 19.28 3.46
CA PRO A 144 4.02 18.76 2.59
C PRO A 144 5.10 18.01 3.37
N TRP A 145 5.56 16.91 2.81
CA TRP A 145 6.70 16.14 3.30
C TRP A 145 8.00 16.71 2.75
N THR A 146 9.07 16.64 3.53
CA THR A 146 10.39 17.09 3.09
C THR A 146 10.93 16.20 1.96
N GLU A 147 11.89 16.72 1.19
CA GLU A 147 12.67 15.88 0.28
C GLU A 147 13.37 14.77 1.08
N PRO A 148 13.42 13.54 0.54
CA PRO A 148 14.08 12.42 1.20
C PRO A 148 15.56 12.69 1.47
N VAL A 149 16.00 12.34 2.68
CA VAL A 149 17.40 12.43 3.12
C VAL A 149 17.98 11.03 3.25
N LEU A 150 19.15 10.77 2.68
CA LEU A 150 19.90 9.53 2.88
C LEU A 150 20.58 9.57 4.26
N VAL A 151 19.98 8.88 5.24
CA VAL A 151 20.43 8.86 6.65
C VAL A 151 21.64 7.94 6.85
N LYS A 152 21.64 6.80 6.16
CA LYS A 152 22.70 5.79 6.25
C LYS A 152 22.90 5.12 4.89
N ALA A 153 24.00 5.39 4.24
CA ALA A 153 24.38 4.73 2.99
C ALA A 153 24.82 3.27 3.26
N GLY A 154 24.45 2.37 2.35
CA GLY A 154 24.89 0.97 2.36
C GLY A 154 23.91 0.03 1.70
N GLN A 155 24.41 -0.84 0.83
CA GLN A 155 23.60 -1.85 0.16
C GLN A 155 23.06 -2.89 1.16
N GLY A 156 21.79 -3.24 1.00
CA GLY A 156 21.13 -4.27 1.78
C GLY A 156 20.76 -3.86 3.21
N ILE A 157 20.91 -2.59 3.60
CA ILE A 157 20.37 -2.09 4.87
C ILE A 157 18.88 -1.85 4.67
N ILE A 158 18.04 -2.60 5.40
CA ILE A 158 16.59 -2.62 5.24
C ILE A 158 15.85 -2.46 6.57
N ASP A 159 14.56 -2.18 6.49
CA ASP A 159 13.60 -2.19 7.60
C ASP A 159 14.00 -1.30 8.78
N PRO A 160 14.36 -0.05 8.54
CA PRO A 160 14.83 0.84 9.59
C PRO A 160 13.69 1.30 10.49
N CYS A 161 13.94 1.36 11.80
CA CYS A 161 13.01 1.96 12.77
C CYS A 161 13.75 2.81 13.79
N PRO A 162 13.46 4.12 13.91
CA PRO A 162 14.11 4.99 14.89
C PRO A 162 13.47 4.85 16.27
N LEU A 163 14.26 5.15 17.29
CA LEU A 163 13.84 5.37 18.66
C LEU A 163 14.53 6.62 19.21
N TRP A 164 13.75 7.62 19.60
CA TRP A 164 14.20 8.73 20.46
C TRP A 164 14.12 8.27 21.90
N ASP A 165 15.26 8.19 22.55
CA ASP A 165 15.37 7.67 23.93
C ASP A 165 15.28 8.81 24.96
N ASP A 166 14.98 8.43 26.21
CA ASP A 166 14.85 9.36 27.35
C ASP A 166 16.20 10.03 27.72
N ASP A 167 17.32 9.47 27.27
CA ASP A 167 18.66 10.05 27.43
C ASP A 167 19.00 11.14 26.39
N GLY A 168 18.05 11.44 25.48
CA GLY A 168 18.22 12.39 24.38
C GLY A 168 18.98 11.84 23.18
N GLN A 169 19.34 10.56 23.18
CA GLN A 169 19.98 9.92 22.04
C GLN A 169 18.92 9.39 21.06
N VAL A 170 19.30 9.28 19.79
CA VAL A 170 18.47 8.69 18.76
C VAL A 170 19.14 7.42 18.24
N TYR A 171 18.42 6.33 18.30
CA TYR A 171 18.88 5.02 17.83
C TYR A 171 18.10 4.58 16.61
N LEU A 172 18.74 3.84 15.71
CA LEU A 172 18.13 3.22 14.55
C LEU A 172 18.38 1.73 14.58
N VAL A 173 17.32 0.93 14.74
CA VAL A 173 17.38 -0.51 14.51
C VAL A 173 17.12 -0.78 13.03
N HIS A 174 17.77 -1.81 12.48
CA HIS A 174 17.59 -2.24 11.10
C HIS A 174 17.97 -3.72 10.91
N ALA A 175 17.60 -4.28 9.76
CA ALA A 175 18.00 -5.60 9.31
C ALA A 175 18.89 -5.52 8.06
N TYR A 176 19.23 -6.70 7.49
CA TYR A 176 19.98 -6.81 6.24
C TYR A 176 19.31 -7.75 5.24
N ALA A 177 19.23 -7.35 3.99
CA ALA A 177 18.77 -8.17 2.87
C ALA A 177 19.93 -9.00 2.31
N GLY A 178 19.86 -10.32 2.43
CA GLY A 178 20.90 -11.23 1.96
C GLY A 178 21.26 -11.09 0.49
N SER A 179 20.28 -10.74 -0.35
CA SER A 179 20.47 -10.53 -1.79
C SER A 179 21.35 -9.32 -2.15
N ARG A 180 21.61 -8.39 -1.21
CA ARG A 180 22.43 -7.18 -1.40
C ARG A 180 23.62 -7.15 -0.44
N ALA A 181 23.37 -7.42 0.86
CA ALA A 181 24.38 -7.35 1.92
C ALA A 181 25.20 -8.63 2.04
N GLN A 182 24.83 -9.75 1.41
CA GLN A 182 25.39 -11.09 1.60
C GLN A 182 25.31 -11.56 3.08
N LEU A 183 24.43 -10.94 3.85
CA LEU A 183 24.11 -11.22 5.24
C LEU A 183 22.61 -11.04 5.45
N LYS A 184 21.96 -11.94 6.18
CA LYS A 184 20.56 -11.85 6.61
C LYS A 184 20.41 -12.46 8.00
N SER A 185 19.19 -12.50 8.51
CA SER A 185 18.86 -13.13 9.80
C SER A 185 19.58 -12.51 10.99
N VAL A 186 19.89 -11.23 10.93
CA VAL A 186 20.49 -10.48 12.04
C VAL A 186 19.81 -9.12 12.19
N ILE A 187 19.74 -8.64 13.43
CA ILE A 187 19.25 -7.30 13.78
C ILE A 187 20.41 -6.47 14.28
N ALA A 188 20.53 -5.25 13.81
CA ALA A 188 21.60 -4.33 14.16
C ALA A 188 21.06 -2.97 14.60
N ILE A 189 21.84 -2.26 15.41
CA ILE A 189 21.53 -0.91 15.89
C ILE A 189 22.71 0.01 15.61
N CYS A 190 22.44 1.23 15.14
CA CYS A 190 23.38 2.35 15.14
C CYS A 190 22.74 3.58 15.81
N GLN A 191 23.56 4.57 16.09
CA GLN A 191 23.13 5.85 16.64
C GLN A 191 23.00 6.88 15.50
N LEU A 192 21.97 7.72 15.58
CA LEU A 192 21.78 8.87 14.71
C LEU A 192 22.17 10.17 15.42
N ASN A 193 22.35 11.26 14.64
CA ASN A 193 22.40 12.61 15.19
C ASN A 193 21.04 13.02 15.77
N GLU A 194 20.99 14.11 16.51
CA GLU A 194 19.78 14.63 17.18
C GLU A 194 18.62 14.89 16.21
N GLU A 195 18.93 15.38 15.01
CA GLU A 195 17.94 15.65 13.96
C GLU A 195 17.47 14.39 13.23
N ALA A 196 18.02 13.24 13.56
CA ALA A 196 17.75 11.94 12.93
C ALA A 196 18.00 11.91 11.40
N THR A 197 18.92 12.75 10.92
CA THR A 197 19.25 12.91 9.51
C THR A 197 20.51 12.17 9.07
N GLN A 198 21.31 11.68 10.00
CA GLN A 198 22.58 11.03 9.72
C GLN A 198 22.93 9.97 10.77
N ALA A 199 23.39 8.80 10.33
CA ALA A 199 24.00 7.80 11.22
C ALA A 199 25.41 8.29 11.65
N VAL A 200 25.64 8.36 12.98
CA VAL A 200 26.89 8.87 13.57
C VAL A 200 27.78 7.77 14.13
N THR A 201 27.27 6.53 14.19
CA THR A 201 28.08 5.35 14.57
C THR A 201 27.95 4.24 13.53
N PRO A 202 28.94 3.31 13.46
CA PRO A 202 28.75 2.04 12.78
C PRO A 202 27.58 1.24 13.38
N SER A 203 26.96 0.36 12.60
CA SER A 203 25.96 -0.57 13.11
C SER A 203 26.64 -1.69 13.92
N ARG A 204 26.00 -2.04 15.04
CA ARG A 204 26.37 -3.18 15.88
C ARG A 204 25.26 -4.22 15.80
N ILE A 205 25.59 -5.46 15.43
CA ILE A 205 24.66 -6.59 15.52
C ILE A 205 24.35 -6.85 17.00
N VAL A 206 23.06 -6.86 17.32
CA VAL A 206 22.55 -7.05 18.69
C VAL A 206 21.79 -8.37 18.84
N PHE A 207 21.40 -8.99 17.73
CA PHE A 207 20.74 -10.29 17.70
C PHE A 207 21.14 -11.07 16.44
N ASP A 208 21.41 -12.34 16.62
CA ASP A 208 21.67 -13.32 15.56
C ASP A 208 20.57 -14.40 15.59
N GLY A 209 19.76 -14.43 14.55
CA GLY A 209 18.63 -15.34 14.42
C GLY A 209 18.90 -16.58 13.56
N HIS A 210 20.13 -16.79 13.06
CA HIS A 210 20.41 -17.86 12.08
C HIS A 210 19.95 -19.25 12.54
N GLU A 211 20.07 -19.59 13.81
CA GLU A 211 19.72 -20.91 14.33
C GLU A 211 18.22 -21.02 14.64
N ALA A 212 17.67 -20.12 15.46
CA ALA A 212 16.32 -20.23 16.02
C ALA A 212 15.27 -19.41 15.27
N HIS A 213 15.67 -18.31 14.65
CA HIS A 213 14.79 -17.34 14.00
C HIS A 213 15.32 -16.91 12.63
N PRO A 214 15.52 -17.87 11.68
CA PRO A 214 16.05 -17.58 10.35
C PRO A 214 15.15 -16.57 9.63
N THR A 215 15.76 -15.75 8.77
CA THR A 215 15.06 -14.65 8.06
C THR A 215 14.41 -13.68 9.05
N CYS A 216 15.06 -13.39 10.20
CA CYS A 216 14.63 -12.29 11.03
C CYS A 216 14.93 -10.95 10.34
N GLU A 217 13.90 -10.12 10.25
CA GLU A 217 13.89 -8.84 9.53
C GLU A 217 12.82 -7.91 10.14
N GLY A 218 12.43 -6.81 9.52
CA GLY A 218 11.29 -5.99 9.91
C GLY A 218 11.30 -5.44 11.34
N PRO A 219 12.44 -5.08 11.97
CA PRO A 219 12.44 -4.71 13.37
C PRO A 219 11.70 -3.40 13.61
N LYS A 220 10.89 -3.36 14.69
CA LYS A 220 10.25 -2.16 15.21
C LYS A 220 10.72 -1.93 16.65
N PHE A 221 11.17 -0.71 16.95
CA PHE A 221 11.86 -0.37 18.17
C PHE A 221 10.99 0.43 19.13
N TYR A 222 10.88 -0.06 20.37
CA TYR A 222 10.07 0.57 21.41
C TYR A 222 10.78 0.56 22.76
N LYS A 223 10.34 1.44 23.68
CA LYS A 223 10.75 1.45 25.09
C LYS A 223 9.53 1.46 25.99
N LYS A 224 9.48 0.55 26.97
CA LYS A 224 8.39 0.46 27.95
C LYS A 224 8.89 -0.08 29.28
N GLY A 225 8.54 0.58 30.38
CA GLY A 225 8.87 0.10 31.75
C GLY A 225 10.35 -0.12 32.01
N GLY A 226 11.21 0.70 31.38
CA GLY A 226 12.68 0.61 31.54
C GLY A 226 13.34 -0.50 30.71
N TYR A 227 12.59 -1.11 29.79
CA TYR A 227 13.12 -2.08 28.83
C TYR A 227 13.03 -1.55 27.40
N TYR A 228 14.03 -1.91 26.59
CA TYR A 228 14.01 -1.80 25.13
C TYR A 228 13.39 -3.06 24.57
N TYR A 229 12.47 -2.89 23.62
CA TYR A 229 11.77 -3.96 22.91
C TYR A 229 12.01 -3.82 21.42
N ILE A 230 12.40 -4.92 20.76
CA ILE A 230 12.47 -5.00 19.31
C ILE A 230 11.47 -6.08 18.88
N PHE A 231 10.42 -5.66 18.19
CA PHE A 231 9.45 -6.56 17.58
C PHE A 231 9.93 -6.87 16.17
N HIS A 232 10.08 -8.14 15.82
CA HIS A 232 10.50 -8.53 14.47
C HIS A 232 9.90 -9.87 14.07
N PRO A 233 9.54 -10.08 12.78
CA PRO A 233 9.19 -11.40 12.29
C PRO A 233 10.43 -12.25 12.00
N ALA A 234 10.20 -13.55 11.87
CA ALA A 234 11.17 -14.53 11.41
C ALA A 234 10.46 -15.64 10.63
N GLY A 235 11.19 -16.56 9.99
CA GLY A 235 10.65 -17.73 9.32
C GLY A 235 10.14 -17.47 7.88
N GLY A 236 10.29 -16.23 7.39
CA GLY A 236 9.86 -15.84 6.03
C GLY A 236 8.37 -15.49 5.94
N VAL A 237 8.01 -14.78 4.86
CA VAL A 237 6.67 -14.18 4.67
C VAL A 237 5.53 -15.22 4.66
N PRO A 238 5.61 -16.36 3.95
CA PRO A 238 4.48 -17.28 3.86
C PRO A 238 4.23 -18.10 5.13
N THR A 239 5.26 -18.33 5.96
CA THR A 239 5.24 -19.31 7.04
C THR A 239 5.82 -18.81 8.36
N GLY A 240 6.09 -17.51 8.47
CA GLY A 240 6.79 -16.91 9.58
C GLY A 240 5.96 -16.74 10.87
N TRP A 241 6.61 -16.16 11.85
CA TRP A 241 6.06 -15.86 13.17
C TRP A 241 6.65 -14.55 13.71
N GLN A 242 5.99 -13.96 14.71
CA GLN A 242 6.43 -12.72 15.36
C GLN A 242 7.27 -13.04 16.60
N VAL A 243 8.43 -12.41 16.68
CA VAL A 243 9.37 -12.49 17.78
C VAL A 243 9.48 -11.15 18.46
N VAL A 244 9.76 -11.15 19.76
CA VAL A 244 10.10 -9.94 20.52
C VAL A 244 11.41 -10.17 21.26
N LEU A 245 12.32 -9.21 21.12
CA LEU A 245 13.54 -9.11 21.89
C LEU A 245 13.34 -8.10 23.01
N ARG A 246 13.91 -8.38 24.20
CA ARG A 246 13.82 -7.51 25.38
C ARG A 246 15.17 -7.34 26.06
N SER A 247 15.54 -6.10 26.38
CA SER A 247 16.77 -5.80 27.16
C SER A 247 16.63 -4.54 28.02
N LYS A 248 17.39 -4.44 29.07
CA LYS A 248 17.56 -3.19 29.84
C LYS A 248 18.56 -2.22 29.21
N ASN A 249 19.38 -2.71 28.29
CA ASN A 249 20.38 -1.91 27.59
C ASN A 249 20.09 -1.89 26.10
N VAL A 250 20.23 -0.72 25.48
CA VAL A 250 19.92 -0.52 24.04
C VAL A 250 20.71 -1.48 23.12
N TYR A 251 21.93 -1.83 23.48
CA TYR A 251 22.78 -2.77 22.74
C TYR A 251 22.75 -4.20 23.28
N GLY A 252 21.80 -4.52 24.17
CA GLY A 252 21.66 -5.87 24.73
C GLY A 252 22.59 -6.16 25.92
N PRO A 253 22.70 -7.43 26.34
CA PRO A 253 22.13 -8.60 25.64
C PRO A 253 20.61 -8.63 25.68
N TYR A 254 20.02 -9.17 24.61
CA TYR A 254 18.57 -9.30 24.47
C TYR A 254 18.11 -10.72 24.83
N GLU A 255 17.07 -10.82 25.65
CA GLU A 255 16.21 -12.00 25.76
C GLU A 255 15.27 -12.08 24.56
N CYS A 256 14.88 -13.27 24.16
CA CYS A 256 14.08 -13.52 22.96
C CYS A 256 12.86 -14.39 23.28
N LYS A 257 11.69 -14.06 22.71
CA LYS A 257 10.48 -14.87 22.80
C LYS A 257 9.64 -14.77 21.51
N THR A 258 9.12 -15.92 21.01
CA THR A 258 8.05 -15.94 20.01
C THR A 258 6.73 -15.57 20.70
N VAL A 259 5.98 -14.63 20.14
CA VAL A 259 4.81 -14.02 20.77
C VAL A 259 3.53 -14.10 19.93
N LEU A 260 3.65 -14.47 18.64
CA LEU A 260 2.53 -14.72 17.73
C LEU A 260 2.98 -15.68 16.65
N ALA A 261 2.21 -16.72 16.42
CA ALA A 261 2.39 -17.68 15.33
C ALA A 261 1.02 -18.05 14.73
N GLN A 262 1.00 -18.66 13.56
CA GLN A 262 -0.25 -19.09 12.89
C GLN A 262 -1.14 -19.94 13.80
N GLY A 263 -0.56 -20.87 14.56
CA GLY A 263 -1.30 -21.82 15.37
C GLY A 263 -2.30 -22.64 14.55
N ASN A 264 -3.52 -22.74 15.06
CA ASN A 264 -4.62 -23.48 14.42
C ASN A 264 -5.49 -22.60 13.51
N THR A 265 -5.04 -21.39 13.15
CA THR A 265 -5.81 -20.43 12.36
C THR A 265 -5.50 -20.52 10.86
N SER A 266 -6.31 -19.84 10.05
CA SER A 266 -6.06 -19.68 8.61
C SER A 266 -5.11 -18.53 8.27
N VAL A 267 -4.64 -17.75 9.27
CA VAL A 267 -3.74 -16.60 9.07
C VAL A 267 -2.31 -17.10 9.11
N ASN A 268 -1.78 -17.46 7.95
CA ASN A 268 -0.38 -17.91 7.79
C ASN A 268 0.59 -16.74 7.94
N GLY A 269 1.80 -17.07 8.40
CA GLY A 269 2.93 -16.19 8.42
C GLY A 269 2.66 -14.78 8.95
N PRO A 270 2.10 -14.60 10.19
CA PRO A 270 1.93 -13.27 10.74
C PRO A 270 3.30 -12.57 10.76
N HIS A 271 3.41 -11.50 9.95
CA HIS A 271 4.70 -10.95 9.56
C HIS A 271 4.67 -9.45 9.59
N GLN A 272 5.75 -8.85 9.99
CA GLN A 272 5.96 -7.40 10.15
C GLN A 272 4.73 -6.61 10.60
N GLY A 273 4.90 -5.77 11.60
CA GLY A 273 3.79 -5.00 12.10
C GLY A 273 4.18 -4.00 13.16
N ALA A 274 3.17 -3.38 13.75
CA ALA A 274 3.33 -2.32 14.71
C ALA A 274 2.52 -2.59 15.98
N TRP A 275 3.15 -2.39 17.13
CA TRP A 275 2.44 -2.22 18.37
C TRP A 275 1.97 -0.78 18.51
N VAL A 276 0.70 -0.59 18.83
CA VAL A 276 0.07 0.69 19.14
C VAL A 276 -0.79 0.56 20.39
N ASP A 277 -0.84 1.62 21.20
CA ASP A 277 -1.75 1.72 22.34
C ASP A 277 -2.96 2.59 21.99
N THR A 278 -4.08 2.43 22.70
CA THR A 278 -5.25 3.29 22.56
C THR A 278 -5.24 4.42 23.62
N PRO A 279 -6.03 5.49 23.44
CA PRO A 279 -6.21 6.53 24.44
C PRO A 279 -6.73 6.02 25.79
N THR A 280 -7.41 4.88 25.82
CA THR A 280 -7.91 4.22 27.04
C THR A 280 -6.93 3.24 27.67
N GLY A 281 -5.76 3.04 27.03
CA GLY A 281 -4.67 2.21 27.54
C GLY A 281 -4.72 0.73 27.14
N GLU A 282 -5.49 0.37 26.13
CA GLU A 282 -5.39 -0.95 25.51
C GLU A 282 -4.21 -1.02 24.55
N ASP A 283 -3.58 -2.19 24.47
CA ASP A 283 -2.51 -2.47 23.51
C ASP A 283 -3.03 -3.31 22.35
N TRP A 284 -2.61 -2.97 21.12
CA TRP A 284 -3.03 -3.63 19.88
C TRP A 284 -1.83 -3.83 18.97
N PHE A 285 -1.89 -4.85 18.09
CA PHE A 285 -0.84 -5.17 17.14
C PHE A 285 -1.40 -5.30 15.74
N LEU A 286 -0.84 -4.53 14.82
CA LEU A 286 -1.09 -4.66 13.39
C LEU A 286 -0.02 -5.55 12.77
N HIS A 287 -0.38 -6.44 11.86
CA HIS A 287 0.56 -7.22 11.07
C HIS A 287 -0.04 -7.55 9.71
N PHE A 288 0.75 -8.04 8.77
CA PHE A 288 0.18 -8.52 7.51
C PHE A 288 0.14 -10.05 7.43
N GLN A 289 -0.71 -10.53 6.52
CA GLN A 289 -0.74 -11.88 5.97
C GLN A 289 -0.54 -11.80 4.46
N ASP A 290 0.37 -12.58 3.89
CA ASP A 290 0.54 -12.71 2.45
C ASP A 290 -0.54 -13.65 1.87
N VAL A 291 -1.28 -13.16 0.87
CA VAL A 291 -2.39 -13.86 0.23
C VAL A 291 -2.24 -13.85 -1.31
N GLY A 292 -1.01 -13.98 -1.78
CA GLY A 292 -0.68 -14.10 -3.20
C GLY A 292 -1.18 -12.95 -4.06
N ALA A 293 -2.10 -13.21 -4.99
CA ALA A 293 -2.62 -12.19 -5.89
C ALA A 293 -3.28 -10.99 -5.20
N TYR A 294 -3.78 -11.13 -3.98
CA TYR A 294 -4.29 -10.00 -3.20
C TYR A 294 -3.20 -9.21 -2.48
N GLY A 295 -1.97 -9.75 -2.42
CA GLY A 295 -0.85 -9.17 -1.71
C GLY A 295 -0.94 -9.34 -0.20
N ARG A 296 -0.41 -8.38 0.53
CA ARG A 296 -0.21 -8.44 1.97
C ARG A 296 -1.29 -7.68 2.71
N LEU A 297 -2.28 -8.43 3.19
CA LEU A 297 -3.49 -7.92 3.85
C LEU A 297 -3.20 -7.60 5.31
N VAL A 298 -3.71 -6.48 5.83
CA VAL A 298 -3.44 -6.03 7.20
C VAL A 298 -4.47 -6.58 8.18
N HIS A 299 -3.98 -7.23 9.22
CA HIS A 299 -4.75 -7.77 10.33
C HIS A 299 -4.53 -6.94 11.60
N LEU A 300 -5.54 -6.86 12.46
CA LEU A 300 -5.48 -6.23 13.77
C LEU A 300 -5.67 -7.30 14.85
N GLN A 301 -4.74 -7.35 15.82
CA GLN A 301 -4.76 -8.30 16.92
C GLN A 301 -4.87 -7.59 18.27
N PRO A 302 -5.71 -8.07 19.21
CA PRO A 302 -5.60 -7.64 20.59
C PRO A 302 -4.24 -8.04 21.15
N MET A 303 -3.67 -7.22 22.04
CA MET A 303 -2.39 -7.50 22.68
C MET A 303 -2.48 -7.22 24.17
N LYS A 304 -1.83 -8.06 24.98
CA LYS A 304 -1.73 -7.89 26.43
C LYS A 304 -0.31 -8.16 26.90
N TRP A 305 0.12 -7.45 27.91
CA TRP A 305 1.40 -7.68 28.57
C TRP A 305 1.25 -8.67 29.72
N LYS A 306 2.07 -9.73 29.72
CA LYS A 306 2.17 -10.73 30.79
C LYS A 306 3.65 -10.95 31.13
N ASP A 307 4.03 -10.71 32.36
CA ASP A 307 5.42 -10.88 32.88
C ASP A 307 6.46 -10.10 32.04
N GLY A 308 6.07 -8.92 31.53
CA GLY A 308 6.90 -8.06 30.68
C GLY A 308 7.10 -8.56 29.26
N TRP A 309 6.26 -9.48 28.79
CA TRP A 309 6.17 -9.93 27.40
C TRP A 309 4.79 -9.68 26.79
N PRO A 310 4.71 -9.29 25.52
CA PRO A 310 3.42 -9.20 24.85
C PRO A 310 2.89 -10.60 24.52
N VAL A 311 1.60 -10.78 24.67
CA VAL A 311 0.81 -11.89 24.14
C VAL A 311 -0.12 -11.30 23.09
N ILE A 312 0.05 -11.68 21.84
CA ILE A 312 -0.63 -11.07 20.69
C ILE A 312 -1.70 -12.04 20.16
N GLY A 313 -2.94 -11.56 19.97
CA GLY A 313 -4.07 -12.40 19.60
C GLY A 313 -4.66 -13.14 20.80
N THR A 314 -4.94 -14.42 20.63
CA THR A 314 -5.40 -15.33 21.68
C THR A 314 -4.34 -16.37 22.01
N ASP A 315 -4.23 -16.75 23.27
CA ASP A 315 -3.26 -17.73 23.78
C ASP A 315 -4.04 -18.91 24.40
N PRO A 316 -4.49 -19.87 23.55
CA PRO A 316 -5.41 -20.93 24.01
C PRO A 316 -4.76 -22.00 24.89
N ASP A 317 -3.47 -22.20 24.78
CA ASP A 317 -2.71 -23.19 25.58
C ASP A 317 -1.90 -22.56 26.72
N GLY A 318 -1.82 -21.22 26.78
CA GLY A 318 -1.22 -20.47 27.88
C GLY A 318 0.32 -20.43 27.86
N ASP A 319 0.96 -20.78 26.76
CA ASP A 319 2.43 -20.78 26.62
C ASP A 319 3.01 -19.37 26.40
N GLY A 320 2.14 -18.39 26.11
CA GLY A 320 2.46 -16.99 25.86
C GLY A 320 2.89 -16.69 24.45
N CYS A 321 2.66 -17.61 23.50
CA CYS A 321 2.67 -17.40 22.06
C CYS A 321 1.22 -17.35 21.57
N GLY A 322 0.74 -16.19 21.13
CA GLY A 322 -0.64 -16.06 20.69
C GLY A 322 -0.88 -16.59 19.28
N GLU A 323 -2.17 -16.75 18.97
CA GLU A 323 -2.69 -17.07 17.63
C GLU A 323 -3.53 -15.91 17.10
N PRO A 324 -3.51 -15.61 15.77
CA PRO A 324 -4.30 -14.52 15.20
C PRO A 324 -5.81 -14.70 15.39
N VAL A 325 -6.53 -13.63 15.74
CA VAL A 325 -8.00 -13.62 15.72
C VAL A 325 -8.52 -13.27 14.32
N LEU A 326 -9.60 -13.95 13.89
CA LEU A 326 -10.33 -13.63 12.65
C LEU A 326 -11.40 -12.57 12.87
N SER A 327 -11.85 -12.40 14.11
CA SER A 327 -12.85 -11.44 14.53
C SER A 327 -12.67 -11.16 16.02
N HIS A 328 -12.90 -9.92 16.43
CA HIS A 328 -12.83 -9.53 17.83
C HIS A 328 -13.70 -8.29 18.08
N ARG A 329 -13.91 -7.91 19.35
CA ARG A 329 -14.45 -6.60 19.67
C ARG A 329 -13.52 -5.51 19.16
N LYS A 330 -14.07 -4.36 18.78
CA LYS A 330 -13.27 -3.19 18.39
C LYS A 330 -12.41 -2.69 19.56
N PRO A 331 -11.26 -2.03 19.27
CA PRO A 331 -10.49 -1.31 20.28
C PRO A 331 -11.36 -0.32 21.05
N ASP A 332 -11.18 -0.25 22.37
CA ASP A 332 -11.74 0.83 23.15
C ASP A 332 -10.85 2.09 22.94
N VAL A 333 -11.44 3.09 22.31
CA VAL A 333 -10.83 4.41 22.07
C VAL A 333 -11.60 5.53 22.79
N GLY A 334 -12.49 5.17 23.74
CA GLY A 334 -13.26 6.09 24.56
C GLY A 334 -14.51 6.64 23.88
N ARG A 335 -14.72 6.38 22.59
CA ARG A 335 -15.93 6.79 21.82
C ARG A 335 -16.10 5.98 20.55
N THR A 336 -17.27 6.09 19.93
CA THR A 336 -17.59 5.46 18.65
C THR A 336 -17.32 6.42 17.49
N TYR A 337 -16.79 5.90 16.40
CA TYR A 337 -16.56 6.64 15.16
C TYR A 337 -17.39 6.07 14.00
N PRO A 338 -17.72 6.89 12.99
CA PRO A 338 -18.40 6.42 11.79
C PRO A 338 -17.60 5.34 11.07
N VAL A 339 -18.31 4.42 10.42
CA VAL A 339 -17.70 3.45 9.52
C VAL A 339 -17.13 4.19 8.31
N CYS A 340 -15.88 3.92 7.98
CA CYS A 340 -15.24 4.37 6.75
C CYS A 340 -14.26 3.32 6.23
N THR A 341 -13.95 3.39 4.93
CA THR A 341 -12.97 2.52 4.26
C THR A 341 -12.10 3.34 3.31
N PRO A 342 -10.94 2.82 2.89
CA PRO A 342 -10.24 3.39 1.75
C PRO A 342 -11.16 3.49 0.52
N GLN A 343 -11.03 4.59 -0.23
CA GLN A 343 -11.78 4.76 -1.47
C GLN A 343 -11.28 3.76 -2.53
N GLU A 344 -12.19 3.24 -3.36
CA GLU A 344 -11.90 2.26 -4.40
C GLU A 344 -12.60 2.58 -5.73
N SER A 345 -13.69 3.36 -5.70
CA SER A 345 -14.37 3.87 -6.89
C SER A 345 -14.02 5.34 -7.10
N ASP A 346 -14.01 5.79 -8.36
CA ASP A 346 -13.66 7.15 -8.71
C ASP A 346 -14.49 7.65 -9.89
N GLU A 347 -15.10 8.82 -9.76
CA GLU A 347 -15.83 9.53 -10.81
C GLU A 347 -14.92 10.55 -11.52
N PHE A 348 -13.65 10.66 -11.13
CA PHE A 348 -12.63 11.57 -11.65
C PHE A 348 -13.11 13.04 -11.75
N ASP A 349 -13.88 13.49 -10.77
CA ASP A 349 -14.41 14.85 -10.67
C ASP A 349 -13.46 15.83 -9.93
N GLY A 350 -12.32 15.33 -9.45
CA GLY A 350 -11.26 16.11 -8.83
C GLY A 350 -10.28 16.74 -9.84
N TYR A 351 -9.53 17.75 -9.38
CA TYR A 351 -8.43 18.36 -10.15
C TYR A 351 -7.08 17.68 -9.91
N THR A 352 -7.06 16.67 -9.07
CA THR A 352 -5.90 15.82 -8.75
C THR A 352 -6.33 14.38 -8.71
N LEU A 353 -5.37 13.48 -8.79
CA LEU A 353 -5.61 12.05 -8.66
C LEU A 353 -6.09 11.73 -7.24
N SER A 354 -7.15 10.94 -7.12
CA SER A 354 -7.63 10.43 -5.83
C SER A 354 -6.60 9.48 -5.21
N PRO A 355 -6.46 9.44 -3.88
CA PRO A 355 -5.29 8.87 -3.20
C PRO A 355 -5.15 7.34 -3.29
N GLN A 356 -6.18 6.60 -3.74
CA GLN A 356 -6.08 5.17 -4.01
C GLN A 356 -5.25 4.82 -5.24
N TRP A 357 -5.11 5.75 -6.18
CA TRP A 357 -4.40 5.53 -7.43
C TRP A 357 -2.89 5.67 -7.28
N GLN A 358 -2.18 4.80 -7.97
CA GLN A 358 -0.74 4.85 -8.10
C GLN A 358 -0.34 4.57 -9.56
N TRP A 359 0.64 5.29 -10.04
CA TRP A 359 1.36 4.92 -11.26
C TRP A 359 2.20 3.67 -10.99
N HIS A 360 2.32 2.81 -11.99
CA HIS A 360 3.09 1.58 -11.91
C HIS A 360 4.55 1.84 -11.52
N ALA A 361 5.14 2.90 -12.08
CA ALA A 361 6.38 3.48 -11.59
C ALA A 361 6.48 4.92 -12.06
N ASN A 362 7.37 5.70 -11.43
CA ASN A 362 7.66 7.07 -11.83
C ASN A 362 6.41 7.97 -11.81
N ILE A 363 6.58 9.23 -12.10
CA ILE A 363 5.49 10.17 -12.41
C ILE A 363 6.01 11.14 -13.47
N ASN A 364 5.15 11.44 -14.44
CA ASN A 364 5.43 12.44 -15.44
C ASN A 364 4.15 13.25 -15.68
N GLU A 365 4.24 14.57 -15.59
CA GLU A 365 3.11 15.49 -15.80
C GLU A 365 2.49 15.41 -17.18
N LYS A 366 3.18 14.78 -18.15
CA LYS A 366 2.71 14.57 -19.52
C LYS A 366 1.81 13.35 -19.69
N TRP A 367 1.58 12.55 -18.64
CA TRP A 367 0.80 11.32 -18.77
C TRP A 367 -0.69 11.54 -18.66
N ALA A 368 -1.12 12.52 -17.86
CA ALA A 368 -2.52 12.71 -17.58
C ALA A 368 -2.93 14.18 -17.47
N TYR A 369 -4.21 14.43 -17.75
CA TYR A 369 -4.90 15.67 -17.46
C TYR A 369 -6.16 15.38 -16.65
N TYR A 370 -6.29 16.03 -15.51
CA TYR A 370 -7.42 15.89 -14.61
C TYR A 370 -8.45 16.98 -14.92
N ALA A 371 -9.62 16.56 -15.42
CA ALA A 371 -10.61 17.48 -15.98
C ALA A 371 -11.49 18.17 -14.93
N GLY A 372 -11.33 17.81 -13.65
CA GLY A 372 -12.11 18.37 -12.55
C GLY A 372 -13.61 18.16 -12.76
N ASN A 373 -14.40 19.20 -12.56
CA ASN A 373 -15.88 19.18 -12.68
C ASN A 373 -16.43 18.63 -14.02
N ARG A 374 -15.59 18.33 -15.00
CA ARG A 374 -16.01 17.62 -16.23
C ARG A 374 -16.16 16.11 -16.02
N GLY A 375 -15.65 15.57 -14.88
CA GLY A 375 -15.81 14.17 -14.50
C GLY A 375 -15.10 13.19 -15.44
N PHE A 376 -13.81 13.40 -15.70
CA PHE A 376 -12.94 12.42 -16.36
C PHE A 376 -11.46 12.69 -16.09
N VAL A 377 -10.65 11.64 -16.20
CA VAL A 377 -9.20 11.75 -16.37
C VAL A 377 -8.85 11.42 -17.83
N ARG A 378 -8.04 12.29 -18.45
CA ARG A 378 -7.47 12.05 -19.78
C ARG A 378 -6.08 11.48 -19.64
N LEU A 379 -5.86 10.31 -20.20
CA LEU A 379 -4.56 9.67 -20.32
C LEU A 379 -4.03 9.89 -21.74
N TYR A 380 -2.88 10.52 -21.87
CA TYR A 380 -2.26 10.72 -23.17
C TYR A 380 -1.59 9.43 -23.64
N SER A 381 -1.67 9.18 -24.95
CA SER A 381 -0.98 8.07 -25.60
C SER A 381 0.54 8.32 -25.57
N TYR A 382 1.17 7.87 -24.48
CA TYR A 382 2.60 8.08 -24.23
C TYR A 382 3.43 6.96 -24.88
N PRO A 383 4.61 7.28 -25.49
CA PRO A 383 5.43 6.25 -26.12
C PRO A 383 5.95 5.23 -25.09
N VAL A 384 5.89 3.96 -25.45
CA VAL A 384 6.54 2.90 -24.67
C VAL A 384 8.06 3.06 -24.73
N VAL A 385 8.76 2.50 -23.75
CA VAL A 385 10.23 2.55 -23.70
C VAL A 385 10.87 1.87 -24.91
N PRO A 386 12.07 2.27 -25.33
CA PRO A 386 12.85 1.50 -26.28
C PRO A 386 12.99 0.03 -25.82
N GLN A 387 12.92 -0.90 -26.76
CA GLN A 387 12.96 -2.34 -26.47
C GLN A 387 11.80 -2.82 -25.55
N TYR A 388 10.64 -2.19 -25.68
CA TYR A 388 9.40 -2.62 -25.06
C TYR A 388 9.10 -4.10 -25.37
N ARG A 389 8.74 -4.88 -24.34
CA ARG A 389 8.42 -6.30 -24.44
C ARG A 389 6.93 -6.56 -24.20
N ASN A 390 6.40 -5.96 -23.12
CA ASN A 390 5.01 -6.10 -22.70
C ASN A 390 4.67 -4.98 -21.68
N LEU A 391 3.44 -4.95 -21.12
CA LEU A 391 3.00 -3.88 -20.21
C LEU A 391 3.77 -3.83 -18.88
N TRP A 392 4.50 -4.87 -18.49
CA TRP A 392 5.38 -4.84 -17.32
C TRP A 392 6.49 -3.78 -17.45
N ASP A 393 6.90 -3.46 -18.65
CA ASP A 393 7.90 -2.43 -18.93
C ASP A 393 7.34 -0.99 -18.93
N VAL A 394 6.01 -0.81 -18.73
CA VAL A 394 5.32 0.49 -18.87
C VAL A 394 5.12 1.15 -17.52
N ALA A 395 5.72 2.32 -17.32
CA ALA A 395 5.62 3.08 -16.08
C ALA A 395 4.26 3.78 -15.91
N ASN A 396 3.62 4.22 -17.00
CA ASN A 396 2.37 4.98 -17.00
C ASN A 396 1.09 4.12 -17.01
N LEU A 397 1.11 2.99 -16.30
CA LEU A 397 -0.14 2.31 -15.94
C LEU A 397 -0.68 2.97 -14.67
N LEU A 398 -1.95 3.39 -14.70
CA LEU A 398 -2.66 3.97 -13.56
C LEU A 398 -3.45 2.87 -12.86
N LEU A 399 -3.00 2.45 -11.69
CA LEU A 399 -3.45 1.23 -11.03
C LEU A 399 -3.89 1.51 -9.58
N GLN A 400 -4.79 0.67 -9.08
CA GLN A 400 -5.13 0.61 -7.65
C GLN A 400 -5.05 -0.83 -7.14
N LYS A 401 -4.98 -0.99 -5.81
CA LYS A 401 -4.97 -2.27 -5.12
C LYS A 401 -6.32 -2.98 -5.28
N THR A 402 -6.33 -4.31 -5.22
CA THR A 402 -7.57 -5.11 -5.17
C THR A 402 -8.21 -4.97 -3.78
N PRO A 403 -9.50 -4.57 -3.68
CA PRO A 403 -10.07 -4.16 -2.39
C PRO A 403 -10.87 -5.25 -1.66
N ALA A 404 -11.06 -6.44 -2.24
CA ALA A 404 -11.90 -7.50 -1.69
C ALA A 404 -11.61 -8.84 -2.36
N PRO A 405 -12.05 -9.99 -1.74
CA PRO A 405 -11.89 -11.31 -2.36
C PRO A 405 -12.74 -11.50 -3.61
N ASN A 406 -13.93 -10.90 -3.64
CA ASN A 406 -14.84 -10.94 -4.77
C ASN A 406 -15.34 -9.53 -5.07
N PHE A 407 -15.16 -9.07 -6.28
CA PHE A 407 -15.64 -7.76 -6.73
C PHE A 407 -15.65 -7.66 -8.24
N THR A 408 -16.33 -6.65 -8.74
CA THR A 408 -16.38 -6.30 -10.16
C THR A 408 -15.81 -4.91 -10.35
N ALA A 409 -14.75 -4.76 -11.16
CA ALA A 409 -14.25 -3.47 -11.60
C ALA A 409 -14.80 -3.15 -12.98
N THR A 410 -15.44 -1.98 -13.15
CA THR A 410 -15.98 -1.50 -14.41
C THR A 410 -15.52 -0.08 -14.64
N MET A 411 -15.11 0.24 -15.86
CA MET A 411 -14.79 1.61 -16.26
C MET A 411 -15.47 1.98 -17.56
N LYS A 412 -15.79 3.27 -17.73
CA LYS A 412 -16.21 3.85 -18.99
C LYS A 412 -15.03 4.59 -19.61
N LEU A 413 -14.72 4.26 -20.85
CA LEU A 413 -13.55 4.74 -21.57
C LEU A 413 -13.97 5.28 -22.94
N THR A 414 -13.44 6.45 -23.35
CA THR A 414 -13.53 6.97 -24.70
C THR A 414 -12.13 7.14 -25.28
N PHE A 415 -11.79 6.33 -26.28
CA PHE A 415 -10.49 6.35 -26.94
C PHE A 415 -10.51 7.20 -28.21
N SER A 416 -9.60 8.16 -28.29
CA SER A 416 -9.42 9.08 -29.42
C SER A 416 -8.00 8.95 -29.98
N PRO A 417 -7.69 7.87 -30.73
CA PRO A 417 -6.35 7.68 -31.27
C PRO A 417 -6.06 8.64 -32.42
N THR A 418 -4.78 8.89 -32.69
CA THR A 418 -4.38 9.67 -33.86
C THR A 418 -4.69 8.94 -35.18
N LYS A 419 -4.92 9.70 -36.23
CA LYS A 419 -5.02 9.17 -37.59
C LYS A 419 -3.67 8.95 -38.28
N GLN A 420 -2.59 9.55 -37.71
CA GLN A 420 -1.26 9.62 -38.36
C GLN A 420 -0.53 8.28 -38.36
N TYR A 421 -0.71 7.47 -37.32
CA TYR A 421 -0.06 6.15 -37.18
C TYR A 421 -0.97 5.16 -36.42
N LYS A 422 -0.55 3.92 -36.38
CA LYS A 422 -1.27 2.81 -35.75
C LYS A 422 -0.52 2.28 -34.53
N GLY A 423 -1.20 1.45 -33.73
CA GLY A 423 -0.61 0.79 -32.56
C GLY A 423 -0.74 1.58 -31.25
N GLU A 424 -1.56 2.65 -31.23
CA GLU A 424 -1.96 3.27 -29.96
C GLU A 424 -2.92 2.34 -29.23
N ARG A 425 -2.73 2.19 -27.91
CA ARG A 425 -3.44 1.21 -27.09
C ARG A 425 -3.89 1.83 -25.77
N THR A 426 -5.08 1.46 -25.35
CA THR A 426 -5.62 1.77 -24.02
C THR A 426 -6.48 0.61 -23.52
N GLY A 427 -6.85 0.59 -22.24
CA GLY A 427 -7.73 -0.47 -21.76
C GLY A 427 -7.76 -0.67 -20.26
N LEU A 428 -8.37 -1.79 -19.86
CA LEU A 428 -8.48 -2.26 -18.48
C LEU A 428 -7.49 -3.40 -18.24
N VAL A 429 -6.62 -3.30 -17.25
CA VAL A 429 -5.58 -4.29 -16.97
C VAL A 429 -5.67 -4.81 -15.53
N VAL A 430 -5.45 -6.12 -15.35
CA VAL A 430 -5.12 -6.76 -14.08
C VAL A 430 -3.63 -7.11 -14.15
N MET A 431 -2.81 -6.38 -13.41
CA MET A 431 -1.36 -6.38 -13.51
C MET A 431 -0.71 -7.16 -12.36
N GLY A 432 0.07 -8.15 -12.69
CA GLY A 432 0.98 -8.89 -11.82
C GLY A 432 2.19 -9.38 -12.62
N MET A 433 2.99 -10.30 -12.10
CA MET A 433 4.07 -10.97 -12.86
C MET A 433 3.54 -11.78 -14.04
N ASP A 434 2.28 -12.20 -13.98
CA ASP A 434 1.41 -12.50 -15.11
C ASP A 434 0.32 -11.42 -15.17
N TYR A 435 -0.16 -11.04 -16.34
CA TYR A 435 -1.26 -10.10 -16.46
C TYR A 435 -2.25 -10.46 -17.56
N ALA A 436 -3.46 -9.95 -17.44
CA ALA A 436 -4.44 -9.94 -18.52
C ALA A 436 -5.07 -8.55 -18.66
N ALA A 437 -5.43 -8.18 -19.88
CA ALA A 437 -6.04 -6.90 -20.18
C ALA A 437 -7.09 -6.99 -21.28
N LEU A 438 -8.13 -6.14 -21.20
CA LEU A 438 -8.91 -5.73 -22.34
C LEU A 438 -8.22 -4.53 -22.99
N VAL A 439 -7.70 -4.70 -24.18
CA VAL A 439 -6.91 -3.70 -24.91
C VAL A 439 -7.69 -3.22 -26.12
N LEU A 440 -8.03 -1.93 -26.14
CA LEU A 440 -8.54 -1.24 -27.31
C LEU A 440 -7.38 -0.64 -28.09
N GLU A 441 -7.19 -1.10 -29.32
CA GLU A 441 -6.06 -0.73 -30.19
C GLU A 441 -6.52 -0.08 -31.48
N ASN A 442 -5.79 0.93 -31.92
CA ASN A 442 -5.93 1.55 -33.24
C ASN A 442 -5.13 0.75 -34.27
N THR A 443 -5.76 -0.23 -34.89
CA THR A 443 -5.17 -1.11 -35.92
C THR A 443 -5.35 -0.57 -37.34
N ALA A 444 -4.73 -1.21 -38.33
CA ALA A 444 -4.95 -0.89 -39.74
C ALA A 444 -6.43 -1.11 -40.15
N GLY A 445 -7.12 -2.06 -39.55
CA GLY A 445 -8.54 -2.38 -39.78
C GLY A 445 -9.53 -1.52 -39.01
N GLY A 446 -9.07 -0.56 -38.18
CA GLY A 446 -9.92 0.26 -37.32
C GLY A 446 -9.68 -0.06 -35.82
N LEU A 447 -10.66 0.27 -34.99
CA LEU A 447 -10.58 -0.02 -33.55
C LEU A 447 -10.85 -1.50 -33.29
N THR A 448 -9.93 -2.15 -32.61
CA THR A 448 -10.04 -3.56 -32.24
C THR A 448 -9.91 -3.68 -30.71
N LEU A 449 -10.89 -4.30 -30.07
CA LEU A 449 -10.84 -4.66 -28.64
C LEU A 449 -10.44 -6.12 -28.54
N SER A 450 -9.38 -6.39 -27.76
CA SER A 450 -8.85 -7.75 -27.58
C SER A 450 -8.66 -8.07 -26.10
N GLN A 451 -8.91 -9.32 -25.70
CA GLN A 451 -8.31 -9.83 -24.47
C GLN A 451 -6.89 -10.31 -24.78
N VAL A 452 -5.93 -9.70 -24.11
CA VAL A 452 -4.53 -10.15 -24.13
C VAL A 452 -4.15 -10.75 -22.78
N VAL A 453 -3.32 -11.78 -22.80
CA VAL A 453 -2.75 -12.41 -21.61
C VAL A 453 -1.24 -12.51 -21.80
N CYS A 454 -0.49 -12.23 -20.74
CA CYS A 454 0.96 -12.36 -20.71
C CYS A 454 1.37 -13.19 -19.49
N HIS A 455 1.83 -14.41 -19.70
CA HIS A 455 2.43 -15.25 -18.67
C HIS A 455 3.94 -15.03 -18.63
N GLY A 456 4.50 -14.78 -17.43
CA GLY A 456 5.91 -14.43 -17.27
C GLY A 456 6.25 -13.05 -17.84
N ALA A 457 5.41 -12.06 -17.59
CA ALA A 457 5.62 -10.69 -18.03
C ALA A 457 6.91 -10.10 -17.44
N ASP A 458 7.23 -10.44 -16.19
CA ASP A 458 8.48 -10.11 -15.49
C ASP A 458 9.72 -10.68 -16.21
N LYS A 459 9.58 -11.82 -16.90
CA LYS A 459 10.60 -12.45 -17.71
C LYS A 459 10.65 -11.95 -19.16
N GLY A 460 9.79 -10.96 -19.49
CA GLY A 460 9.72 -10.36 -20.82
C GLY A 460 9.06 -11.24 -21.87
N GLN A 461 8.19 -12.19 -21.46
CA GLN A 461 7.42 -12.99 -22.39
C GLN A 461 6.43 -12.12 -23.18
N PRO A 462 6.08 -12.51 -24.43
CA PRO A 462 5.14 -11.75 -25.25
C PRO A 462 3.69 -11.94 -24.81
N GLU A 463 2.87 -10.96 -25.14
CA GLU A 463 1.40 -11.05 -25.03
C GLU A 463 0.83 -12.08 -26.00
N GLN A 464 -0.23 -12.76 -25.57
CA GLN A 464 -1.05 -13.66 -26.37
C GLN A 464 -2.45 -13.08 -26.49
N VAL A 465 -2.99 -13.02 -27.71
CA VAL A 465 -4.35 -12.57 -27.97
C VAL A 465 -5.28 -13.79 -27.90
N ASN A 466 -6.20 -13.81 -26.94
CA ASN A 466 -7.17 -14.92 -26.80
C ASN A 466 -8.46 -14.71 -27.59
N ALA A 467 -8.92 -13.46 -27.71
CA ALA A 467 -10.11 -13.10 -28.45
C ALA A 467 -10.06 -11.64 -28.89
N SER A 468 -10.76 -11.33 -29.99
CA SER A 468 -10.82 -9.97 -30.51
C SER A 468 -12.19 -9.66 -31.11
N VAL A 469 -12.58 -8.38 -31.05
CA VAL A 469 -13.79 -7.86 -31.70
C VAL A 469 -13.51 -6.45 -32.25
N GLY A 470 -14.01 -6.18 -33.44
CA GLY A 470 -13.97 -4.82 -34.05
C GLY A 470 -15.01 -3.90 -33.42
N LEU A 471 -14.60 -2.68 -33.08
CA LEU A 471 -15.50 -1.64 -32.57
C LEU A 471 -15.67 -0.51 -33.63
N LYS A 472 -16.88 0.02 -33.72
CA LYS A 472 -17.18 1.15 -34.62
C LYS A 472 -16.82 2.50 -34.01
N GLU A 473 -16.93 2.60 -32.67
CA GLU A 473 -16.74 3.83 -31.91
C GLU A 473 -15.69 3.61 -30.80
N GLY A 474 -15.06 4.70 -30.37
CA GLY A 474 -14.04 4.66 -29.32
C GLY A 474 -14.59 4.59 -27.89
N THR A 475 -15.91 4.79 -27.71
CA THR A 475 -16.54 4.70 -26.39
C THR A 475 -16.90 3.25 -26.09
N VAL A 476 -16.41 2.74 -24.94
CA VAL A 476 -16.63 1.37 -24.50
C VAL A 476 -16.63 1.29 -22.98
N TYR A 477 -17.39 0.34 -22.44
CA TYR A 477 -17.37 -0.03 -21.03
C TYR A 477 -16.59 -1.34 -20.89
N LEU A 478 -15.53 -1.30 -20.12
CA LEU A 478 -14.66 -2.45 -19.87
C LEU A 478 -14.87 -2.94 -18.43
N ARG A 479 -14.93 -4.26 -18.27
CA ARG A 479 -15.25 -4.89 -17.00
C ARG A 479 -14.36 -6.09 -16.75
N VAL A 480 -13.91 -6.26 -15.51
CA VAL A 480 -13.32 -7.50 -14.99
C VAL A 480 -14.01 -7.88 -13.68
N LYS A 481 -14.39 -9.14 -13.57
CA LYS A 481 -14.93 -9.75 -12.34
C LYS A 481 -13.85 -10.59 -11.70
N PHE A 482 -13.50 -10.25 -10.46
CA PHE A 482 -12.62 -11.06 -9.61
C PHE A 482 -13.44 -12.08 -8.83
N GLY A 483 -12.99 -13.31 -8.84
CA GLY A 483 -13.60 -14.42 -8.10
C GLY A 483 -12.58 -15.18 -7.28
N CYS A 484 -12.93 -15.46 -6.03
CA CYS A 484 -12.17 -16.33 -5.13
C CYS A 484 -13.16 -17.23 -4.39
N ASP A 485 -13.04 -18.53 -4.60
CA ASP A 485 -13.87 -19.55 -3.95
C ASP A 485 -13.19 -20.22 -2.74
N GLY A 486 -12.04 -19.69 -2.32
CA GLY A 486 -11.26 -20.21 -1.19
C GLY A 486 -10.34 -21.38 -1.52
N ARG A 487 -10.28 -21.82 -2.79
CA ARG A 487 -9.31 -22.84 -3.20
C ARG A 487 -7.89 -22.33 -3.04
N LYS A 488 -7.04 -23.19 -2.47
CA LYS A 488 -5.63 -22.91 -2.24
C LYS A 488 -4.76 -23.51 -3.34
N ILE A 489 -3.73 -22.77 -3.72
CA ILE A 489 -2.66 -23.23 -4.62
C ILE A 489 -1.33 -23.19 -3.87
N ALA A 490 -0.45 -24.14 -4.16
CA ALA A 490 0.86 -24.21 -3.51
C ALA A 490 1.76 -23.04 -3.93
N GLN A 491 2.45 -22.45 -2.98
CA GLN A 491 3.52 -21.46 -3.22
C GLN A 491 4.88 -22.13 -3.39
N SER A 492 5.79 -21.48 -4.12
CA SER A 492 7.15 -21.99 -4.35
C SER A 492 8.03 -21.99 -3.09
N GLU A 493 7.75 -21.08 -2.14
CA GLU A 493 8.52 -20.90 -0.90
C GLU A 493 7.86 -21.56 0.32
N GLY A 494 6.85 -22.41 0.07
CA GLY A 494 6.02 -23.01 1.11
C GLY A 494 4.74 -22.22 1.39
N GLY A 495 3.78 -22.83 2.06
CA GLY A 495 2.46 -22.22 2.26
C GLY A 495 1.54 -22.38 1.05
N HIS A 496 0.45 -21.62 1.03
CA HIS A 496 -0.58 -21.66 0.01
C HIS A 496 -1.14 -20.27 -0.27
N ASP A 497 -1.28 -19.93 -1.55
CA ASP A 497 -2.06 -18.78 -2.01
C ASP A 497 -3.52 -19.14 -2.27
N LEU A 498 -4.37 -18.14 -2.38
CA LEU A 498 -5.72 -18.32 -2.89
C LEU A 498 -5.72 -18.32 -4.43
N LEU A 499 -6.53 -19.19 -5.02
CA LEU A 499 -6.81 -19.16 -6.45
C LEU A 499 -7.74 -17.98 -6.74
N VAL A 500 -7.22 -16.99 -7.47
CA VAL A 500 -7.97 -15.78 -7.86
C VAL A 500 -8.20 -15.81 -9.37
N THR A 501 -9.46 -15.76 -9.77
CA THR A 501 -9.85 -15.78 -11.19
C THR A 501 -10.37 -14.41 -11.63
N CYS A 502 -10.16 -14.06 -12.90
CA CYS A 502 -10.60 -12.82 -13.51
C CYS A 502 -11.32 -13.11 -14.82
N ASP A 503 -12.60 -12.78 -14.89
CA ASP A 503 -13.43 -12.90 -16.08
C ASP A 503 -13.66 -11.52 -16.71
N PHE A 504 -13.37 -11.40 -18.00
CA PHE A 504 -13.42 -10.13 -18.71
C PHE A 504 -14.66 -10.02 -19.59
N SER A 505 -15.24 -8.83 -19.64
CA SER A 505 -16.37 -8.52 -20.52
C SER A 505 -16.37 -7.04 -20.93
N TYR A 506 -17.07 -6.72 -22.00
CA TYR A 506 -17.21 -5.37 -22.50
C TYR A 506 -18.66 -5.05 -22.88
N SER A 507 -18.96 -3.76 -22.98
CA SER A 507 -20.25 -3.28 -23.48
C SER A 507 -20.07 -2.00 -24.29
N THR A 508 -20.89 -1.80 -25.31
CA THR A 508 -20.96 -0.55 -26.09
C THR A 508 -22.10 0.36 -25.65
N ASP A 509 -23.05 -0.15 -24.87
CA ASP A 509 -24.23 0.59 -24.38
C ASP A 509 -24.24 0.82 -22.85
N GLY A 510 -23.27 0.22 -22.13
CA GLY A 510 -23.16 0.29 -20.67
C GLY A 510 -24.20 -0.54 -19.92
N ARG A 511 -25.01 -1.33 -20.61
CA ARG A 511 -26.10 -2.13 -20.04
C ARG A 511 -25.88 -3.62 -20.25
N THR A 512 -25.63 -4.03 -21.48
CA THR A 512 -25.43 -5.43 -21.85
C THR A 512 -23.94 -5.71 -22.00
N PHE A 513 -23.38 -6.58 -21.17
CA PHE A 513 -21.98 -6.97 -21.21
C PHE A 513 -21.80 -8.32 -21.88
N SER A 514 -20.93 -8.36 -22.88
CA SER A 514 -20.54 -9.59 -23.59
C SER A 514 -19.18 -10.07 -23.05
N PRO A 515 -19.05 -11.35 -22.69
CA PRO A 515 -17.74 -11.92 -22.35
C PRO A 515 -16.75 -11.76 -23.51
N LEU A 516 -15.47 -11.56 -23.20
CA LEU A 516 -14.40 -11.52 -24.19
C LEU A 516 -13.16 -12.24 -23.68
N GLY A 517 -12.79 -13.32 -24.35
CA GLY A 517 -11.63 -14.15 -24.03
C GLY A 517 -11.92 -15.26 -23.04
N THR A 518 -10.91 -15.65 -22.28
CA THR A 518 -10.93 -16.76 -21.33
C THR A 518 -10.71 -16.26 -19.91
N THR A 519 -11.12 -17.06 -18.92
CA THR A 519 -10.80 -16.81 -17.50
C THR A 519 -9.29 -16.73 -17.31
N PHE A 520 -8.81 -15.69 -16.67
CA PHE A 520 -7.42 -15.50 -16.30
C PHE A 520 -7.23 -15.79 -14.80
N GLN A 521 -6.17 -16.51 -14.46
CA GLN A 521 -5.75 -16.67 -13.08
C GLN A 521 -4.79 -15.53 -12.73
N ALA A 522 -5.21 -14.65 -11.80
CA ALA A 522 -4.37 -13.55 -11.34
C ALA A 522 -3.19 -14.07 -10.52
N ARG A 523 -2.08 -13.37 -10.64
CA ARG A 523 -0.85 -13.63 -9.92
C ARG A 523 -0.33 -12.32 -9.31
N GLU A 524 0.40 -12.43 -8.21
CA GLU A 524 1.05 -11.31 -7.54
C GLU A 524 2.03 -10.55 -8.45
N GLY A 525 2.32 -9.30 -8.11
CA GLY A 525 3.45 -8.54 -8.63
C GLY A 525 4.74 -8.87 -7.85
N LYS A 526 5.80 -8.09 -8.06
CA LYS A 526 7.05 -8.28 -7.31
C LYS A 526 6.92 -7.66 -5.93
N TRP A 527 6.79 -8.49 -4.90
CA TRP A 527 6.56 -8.13 -3.49
C TRP A 527 5.24 -7.41 -3.20
N ILE A 528 4.34 -7.32 -4.16
CA ILE A 528 3.02 -6.68 -4.05
C ILE A 528 1.94 -7.60 -4.61
N GLY A 529 0.69 -7.34 -4.25
CA GLY A 529 -0.47 -7.97 -4.88
C GLY A 529 -0.64 -7.55 -6.35
N ALA A 530 -1.52 -8.24 -7.05
CA ALA A 530 -2.02 -7.78 -8.33
C ALA A 530 -2.77 -6.45 -8.16
N LYS A 531 -2.70 -5.60 -9.17
CA LYS A 531 -3.40 -4.32 -9.22
C LYS A 531 -4.34 -4.28 -10.41
N VAL A 532 -5.39 -3.48 -10.31
CA VAL A 532 -6.35 -3.27 -11.39
C VAL A 532 -6.38 -1.79 -11.80
N GLY A 533 -6.49 -1.51 -13.09
CA GLY A 533 -6.57 -0.13 -13.55
C GLY A 533 -6.50 0.02 -15.06
N THR A 534 -5.93 1.12 -15.53
CA THR A 534 -5.98 1.57 -16.92
C THR A 534 -4.64 2.10 -17.42
N PHE A 535 -4.54 2.32 -18.72
CA PHE A 535 -3.33 2.84 -19.35
C PHE A 535 -3.66 3.48 -20.71
N CYS A 536 -2.74 4.30 -21.23
CA CYS A 536 -2.76 4.74 -22.62
C CYS A 536 -1.31 4.83 -23.13
N THR A 537 -1.01 4.10 -24.19
CA THR A 537 0.34 3.95 -24.72
C THR A 537 0.36 4.03 -26.26
N ARG A 538 1.54 4.29 -26.80
CA ARG A 538 1.81 4.22 -28.24
C ARG A 538 3.16 3.54 -28.51
N PRO A 539 3.39 3.05 -29.73
CA PRO A 539 4.70 2.54 -30.12
C PRO A 539 5.81 3.56 -29.89
N ALA A 540 7.04 3.08 -29.67
CA ALA A 540 8.25 3.90 -29.54
C ALA A 540 8.69 4.49 -30.87
N ILE A 541 7.85 5.30 -31.51
CA ILE A 541 8.10 5.98 -32.76
C ILE A 541 8.30 7.48 -32.53
N LYS A 542 9.10 8.12 -33.38
CA LYS A 542 9.25 9.58 -33.37
C LYS A 542 7.98 10.21 -33.94
N ALA A 543 7.16 10.79 -33.08
CA ALA A 543 5.94 11.50 -33.43
C ALA A 543 5.85 12.81 -32.62
N SER A 544 5.28 13.84 -33.22
CA SER A 544 5.10 15.14 -32.58
C SER A 544 3.97 15.15 -31.57
N ASP A 545 2.97 14.24 -31.73
CA ASP A 545 1.79 14.17 -30.89
C ASP A 545 1.20 12.75 -30.95
N GLY A 546 0.26 12.43 -30.04
CA GLY A 546 -0.47 11.17 -29.96
C GLY A 546 -1.96 11.41 -29.69
N GLY A 547 -2.71 10.31 -29.70
CA GLY A 547 -4.08 10.29 -29.22
C GLY A 547 -4.19 10.30 -27.71
N TRP A 548 -5.39 10.03 -27.20
CA TRP A 548 -5.68 9.96 -25.76
C TRP A 548 -6.85 9.05 -25.46
N ALA A 549 -6.99 8.71 -24.20
CA ALA A 549 -8.14 8.02 -23.65
C ALA A 549 -8.73 8.85 -22.50
N ASP A 550 -10.03 9.13 -22.58
CA ASP A 550 -10.79 9.74 -21.48
C ASP A 550 -11.46 8.63 -20.68
N VAL A 551 -11.18 8.55 -19.39
CA VAL A 551 -11.84 7.64 -18.45
C VAL A 551 -12.81 8.46 -17.62
N ASP A 552 -14.13 8.25 -17.85
CA ASP A 552 -15.17 9.01 -17.17
C ASP A 552 -15.32 8.58 -15.70
N TRP A 553 -15.20 7.29 -15.44
CA TRP A 553 -15.28 6.74 -14.09
C TRP A 553 -14.69 5.33 -14.04
N PHE A 554 -14.30 4.94 -12.82
CA PHE A 554 -13.89 3.60 -12.46
C PHE A 554 -14.65 3.17 -11.21
N ARG A 555 -15.45 2.11 -11.29
CA ARG A 555 -16.33 1.69 -10.21
C ARG A 555 -16.07 0.26 -9.79
N ILE A 556 -15.99 0.07 -8.49
CA ILE A 556 -15.93 -1.23 -7.82
C ILE A 556 -17.32 -1.52 -7.26
N THR A 557 -17.82 -2.71 -7.58
CA THR A 557 -19.15 -3.19 -7.11
C THR A 557 -19.07 -4.66 -6.73
N PRO A 558 -20.03 -5.17 -5.95
CA PRO A 558 -20.15 -6.60 -5.64
C PRO A 558 -20.23 -7.52 -6.86
#